data_2bb1872d921235ea0bd9c7387717a9f3
#
_entry.id   2bb1872d921235ea0bd9c7387717a9f3
#
_cell.length_a   1.000
_cell.length_b   1.000
_cell.length_c   1.000
_cell.angle_alpha   90.00
_cell.angle_beta   90.00
_cell.angle_gamma   90.00
#
_symmetry.space_group_name_H-M   'P 1'
#
loop_
_entity.id
_entity.type
_entity.pdbx_description
1 polymer ?
#
loop_
_entity_poly.entity_id
_entity_poly.type
_entity_poly.pdbx_seq_one_letter_code
_entity_poly.pdbx_strand_id
1 'polypeptide(L)'
;GMNKMQRLRASFDYVKKQYTYYCWREFRNTQDWEKDFAEDMFFRGGRGDCVSYAAAFAYLANAVGMKKVYVICSGGHGWAEIGGKVYDPDWALVSSVDSYFAMSYDLSGVNGRPMYRGNRLYVKKI
;
A
#
# COMPACT_ATOMS: atom_id res chain seq x y z
N GLY A 1 -26.11 -0.35 -1.83
CA GLY A 1 -24.81 -0.28 -1.22
C GLY A 1 -23.69 -0.62 -2.17
N MET A 2 -22.47 -0.40 -1.72
CA MET A 2 -21.29 -0.72 -2.51
C MET A 2 -20.97 -2.21 -2.45
N ASN A 3 -20.52 -2.77 -3.58
CA ASN A 3 -19.97 -4.11 -3.60
C ASN A 3 -18.51 -4.09 -3.05
N LYS A 4 -17.91 -5.28 -2.93
CA LYS A 4 -16.58 -5.41 -2.35
C LYS A 4 -15.53 -4.58 -3.10
N MET A 5 -15.53 -4.60 -4.42
CA MET A 5 -14.54 -3.85 -5.21
C MET A 5 -14.74 -2.34 -5.09
N GLN A 6 -15.97 -1.89 -5.00
CA GLN A 6 -16.26 -0.47 -4.77
C GLN A 6 -15.77 -0.03 -3.39
N ARG A 7 -15.95 -0.89 -2.37
CA ARG A 7 -15.43 -0.60 -1.03
C ARG A 7 -13.90 -0.60 -1.01
N LEU A 8 -13.29 -1.51 -1.78
CA LEU A 8 -11.83 -1.54 -1.90
C LEU A 8 -11.31 -0.25 -2.54
N ARG A 9 -11.96 0.20 -3.63
CA ARG A 9 -11.59 1.46 -4.27
C ARG A 9 -11.77 2.64 -3.34
N ALA A 10 -12.87 2.67 -2.59
CA ALA A 10 -13.11 3.72 -1.61
C ALA A 10 -12.03 3.74 -0.53
N SER A 11 -11.57 2.57 -0.09
CA SER A 11 -10.48 2.45 0.88
C SER A 11 -9.18 3.00 0.32
N PHE A 12 -8.89 2.71 -0.93
CA PHE A 12 -7.69 3.23 -1.62
C PHE A 12 -7.71 4.76 -1.69
N ASP A 13 -8.84 5.31 -2.11
CA ASP A 13 -9.00 6.76 -2.22
C ASP A 13 -8.99 7.43 -0.83
N TYR A 14 -9.55 6.77 0.18
CA TYR A 14 -9.52 7.26 1.55
C TYR A 14 -8.08 7.42 2.05
N VAL A 15 -7.26 6.40 1.85
CA VAL A 15 -5.86 6.45 2.28
C VAL A 15 -5.11 7.58 1.59
N LYS A 16 -5.36 7.78 0.30
CA LYS A 16 -4.75 8.88 -0.45
C LYS A 16 -5.12 10.25 0.11
N LYS A 17 -6.37 10.42 0.51
CA LYS A 17 -6.89 11.72 0.96
C LYS A 17 -6.61 11.99 2.44
N GLN A 18 -6.72 10.95 3.27
CA GLN A 18 -6.74 11.12 4.72
C GLN A 18 -5.37 11.40 5.30
N TYR A 19 -4.33 10.83 4.71
CA TYR A 19 -3.00 10.85 5.31
C TYR A 19 -2.05 11.77 4.57
N THR A 20 -0.94 12.10 5.25
CA THR A 20 0.09 13.01 4.73
C THR A 20 1.39 12.24 4.58
N TYR A 21 2.04 12.40 3.44
CA TYR A 21 3.35 11.78 3.23
C TYR A 21 4.41 12.51 4.05
N TYR A 22 5.04 11.76 4.94
CA TYR A 22 6.16 12.26 5.73
C TYR A 22 6.98 11.08 6.23
N CYS A 23 8.21 10.95 5.74
CA CYS A 23 9.09 9.81 6.04
C CYS A 23 9.77 10.06 7.41
N TRP A 24 9.23 9.44 8.46
CA TRP A 24 9.80 9.61 9.79
C TRP A 24 10.16 8.29 10.47
N ARG A 25 9.49 7.18 10.09
CA ARG A 25 9.81 5.86 10.65
C ARG A 25 10.79 5.14 9.74
N GLU A 26 11.94 4.76 10.29
CA GLU A 26 12.91 3.95 9.57
C GLU A 26 12.39 2.51 9.49
N PHE A 27 12.50 1.89 8.30
CA PHE A 27 12.12 0.49 8.15
C PHE A 27 13.12 -0.42 8.87
N ARG A 28 12.60 -1.32 9.69
CA ARG A 28 13.35 -2.40 10.31
C ARG A 28 12.52 -3.67 10.17
N ASN A 29 13.17 -4.78 9.83
CA ASN A 29 12.49 -6.05 9.62
C ASN A 29 12.14 -6.72 10.96
N THR A 30 11.35 -6.05 11.76
CA THR A 30 10.82 -6.57 13.03
C THR A 30 9.61 -7.45 12.77
N GLN A 31 9.18 -8.22 13.77
CA GLN A 31 8.08 -9.16 13.59
C GLN A 31 6.77 -8.49 13.17
N ASP A 32 6.47 -7.31 13.69
CA ASP A 32 5.20 -6.63 13.46
C ASP A 32 5.38 -5.29 12.72
N TRP A 33 6.38 -5.21 11.82
CA TRP A 33 6.64 -3.94 11.16
C TRP A 33 5.42 -3.42 10.38
N GLU A 34 4.64 -4.32 9.79
CA GLU A 34 3.46 -3.90 9.03
C GLU A 34 2.41 -3.24 9.93
N LYS A 35 2.29 -3.71 11.18
CA LYS A 35 1.37 -3.11 12.16
C LYS A 35 1.85 -1.74 12.59
N ASP A 36 3.15 -1.60 12.85
CA ASP A 36 3.71 -0.32 13.28
C ASP A 36 3.48 0.77 12.24
N PHE A 37 3.73 0.47 10.98
CA PHE A 37 3.53 1.43 9.91
C PHE A 37 2.05 1.78 9.73
N ALA A 38 1.15 0.80 9.82
CA ALA A 38 -0.28 1.05 9.73
C ALA A 38 -0.78 1.90 10.90
N GLU A 39 -0.32 1.61 12.11
CA GLU A 39 -0.75 2.32 13.31
C GLU A 39 -0.27 3.77 13.31
N ASP A 40 0.84 4.07 12.67
CA ASP A 40 1.27 5.46 12.48
C ASP A 40 0.18 6.27 11.76
N MET A 41 -0.46 5.66 10.77
CA MET A 41 -1.54 6.29 10.03
C MET A 41 -2.83 6.35 10.83
N PHE A 42 -3.23 5.24 11.45
CA PHE A 42 -4.52 5.14 12.13
C PHE A 42 -4.54 5.86 13.47
N PHE A 43 -3.43 5.84 14.22
CA PHE A 43 -3.43 6.24 15.62
C PHE A 43 -2.33 7.22 16.01
N ARG A 44 -1.33 7.42 15.19
CA ARG A 44 -0.15 8.23 15.57
C ARG A 44 0.10 9.40 14.61
N GLY A 45 -0.96 10.13 14.30
CA GLY A 45 -0.86 11.39 13.59
C GLY A 45 -1.14 11.36 12.10
N GLY A 46 -1.29 10.18 11.49
CA GLY A 46 -1.66 10.09 10.08
C GLY A 46 -0.57 10.54 9.11
N ARG A 47 0.68 10.44 9.52
CA ARG A 47 1.83 10.78 8.68
C ARG A 47 2.73 9.57 8.52
N GLY A 48 3.15 9.29 7.30
CA GLY A 48 4.02 8.16 7.04
C GLY A 48 4.53 8.14 5.62
N ASP A 49 5.33 7.12 5.32
CA ASP A 49 5.94 6.95 4.00
C ASP A 49 5.19 5.91 3.16
N CYS A 50 5.83 5.45 2.08
CA CYS A 50 5.24 4.47 1.16
C CYS A 50 4.77 3.20 1.88
N VAL A 51 5.54 2.70 2.83
CA VAL A 51 5.18 1.50 3.59
C VAL A 51 3.96 1.78 4.48
N SER A 52 3.88 2.96 5.08
CA SER A 52 2.75 3.37 5.91
C SER A 52 1.45 3.41 5.10
N TYR A 53 1.51 4.01 3.92
CA TYR A 53 0.37 4.08 3.01
C TYR A 53 -0.08 2.68 2.58
N ALA A 54 0.87 1.84 2.22
CA ALA A 54 0.59 0.46 1.81
C ALA A 54 -0.02 -0.36 2.96
N ALA A 55 0.54 -0.25 4.15
CA ALA A 55 0.07 -1.00 5.32
C ALA A 55 -1.34 -0.55 5.72
N ALA A 56 -1.59 0.76 5.77
CA ALA A 56 -2.92 1.27 6.09
C ALA A 56 -3.96 0.76 5.08
N PHE A 57 -3.64 0.83 3.79
CA PHE A 57 -4.54 0.33 2.76
C PHE A 57 -4.78 -1.18 2.91
N ALA A 58 -3.72 -1.95 3.16
CA ALA A 58 -3.83 -3.41 3.30
C ALA A 58 -4.76 -3.81 4.44
N TYR A 59 -4.66 -3.14 5.58
CA TYR A 59 -5.57 -3.41 6.70
C TYR A 59 -7.02 -3.04 6.37
N LEU A 60 -7.24 -1.92 5.69
CA LEU A 60 -8.59 -1.56 5.24
C LEU A 60 -9.13 -2.56 4.22
N ALA A 61 -8.28 -3.02 3.31
CA ALA A 61 -8.66 -4.03 2.33
C ALA A 61 -9.10 -5.33 3.01
N ASN A 62 -8.34 -5.75 4.01
CA ASN A 62 -8.70 -6.93 4.80
C ASN A 62 -10.04 -6.72 5.51
N ALA A 63 -10.26 -5.53 6.06
CA ALA A 63 -11.50 -5.22 6.78
C ALA A 63 -12.72 -5.24 5.86
N VAL A 64 -12.58 -4.90 4.58
CA VAL A 64 -13.71 -4.97 3.63
C VAL A 64 -13.88 -6.37 3.02
N GLY A 65 -13.09 -7.35 3.47
CA GLY A 65 -13.28 -8.75 3.12
C GLY A 65 -12.37 -9.27 2.02
N MET A 66 -11.34 -8.53 1.62
CA MET A 66 -10.37 -9.05 0.65
C MET A 66 -9.51 -10.12 1.31
N LYS A 67 -9.13 -11.12 0.51
CA LYS A 67 -8.25 -12.22 0.92
C LYS A 67 -6.92 -12.11 0.19
N LYS A 68 -5.89 -12.80 0.70
CA LYS A 68 -4.54 -12.78 0.11
C LYS A 68 -4.00 -11.35 0.01
N VAL A 69 -4.13 -10.64 1.12
CA VAL A 69 -3.65 -9.25 1.25
C VAL A 69 -2.28 -9.27 1.89
N TYR A 70 -1.34 -8.60 1.26
CA TYR A 70 0.06 -8.53 1.72
C TYR A 70 0.55 -7.10 1.71
N VAL A 71 1.46 -6.78 2.63
CA VAL A 71 2.27 -5.57 2.58
C VAL A 71 3.68 -5.99 2.20
N ILE A 72 4.26 -5.29 1.24
CA ILE A 72 5.56 -5.65 0.67
C ILE A 72 6.50 -4.46 0.77
N CYS A 73 7.74 -4.72 1.18
CA CYS A 73 8.79 -3.72 1.22
C CYS A 73 10.00 -4.23 0.45
N SER A 74 10.51 -3.40 -0.44
CA SER A 74 11.69 -3.74 -1.25
C SER A 74 13.00 -3.21 -0.63
N GLY A 75 12.89 -2.52 0.50
CA GLY A 75 14.02 -1.81 1.09
C GLY A 75 14.06 -0.34 0.67
N GLY A 76 13.59 -0.01 -0.52
CA GLY A 76 13.52 1.37 -1.00
C GLY A 76 12.10 1.84 -1.29
N HIS A 77 11.15 0.93 -1.29
CA HIS A 77 9.74 1.25 -1.56
C HIS A 77 8.84 0.22 -0.91
N GLY A 78 7.57 0.58 -0.70
CA GLY A 78 6.57 -0.33 -0.14
C GLY A 78 5.26 -0.20 -0.90
N TRP A 79 4.55 -1.32 -1.01
CA TRP A 79 3.25 -1.37 -1.67
C TRP A 79 2.41 -2.49 -1.09
N ALA A 80 1.13 -2.54 -1.46
CA ALA A 80 0.24 -3.63 -1.09
C ALA A 80 0.02 -4.55 -2.28
N GLU A 81 -0.24 -5.82 -1.99
CA GLU A 81 -0.53 -6.81 -3.02
C GLU A 81 -1.80 -7.57 -2.62
N ILE A 82 -2.76 -7.66 -3.53
CA ILE A 82 -3.99 -8.42 -3.31
C ILE A 82 -4.23 -9.29 -4.53
N GLY A 83 -4.31 -10.60 -4.32
CA GLY A 83 -4.55 -11.53 -5.41
C GLY A 83 -3.52 -11.43 -6.53
N GLY A 84 -2.28 -11.11 -6.20
CA GLY A 84 -1.19 -10.98 -7.17
C GLY A 84 -1.13 -9.65 -7.91
N LYS A 85 -1.99 -8.69 -7.56
CA LYS A 85 -1.99 -7.36 -8.17
C LYS A 85 -1.39 -6.34 -7.22
N VAL A 86 -0.78 -5.31 -7.80
CA VAL A 86 -0.13 -4.22 -7.06
C VAL A 86 -1.14 -3.10 -6.77
N TYR A 87 -1.12 -2.63 -5.52
CA TYR A 87 -1.88 -1.45 -5.09
C TYR A 87 -0.89 -0.51 -4.40
N ASP A 88 -0.69 0.66 -4.96
CA ASP A 88 0.33 1.59 -4.48
C ASP A 88 -0.28 2.98 -4.27
N PRO A 89 -0.90 3.22 -3.12
CA PRO A 89 -1.56 4.50 -2.87
C PRO A 89 -0.58 5.67 -2.76
N ASP A 90 0.68 5.43 -2.36
CA ASP A 90 1.68 6.48 -2.28
C ASP A 90 2.04 7.01 -3.68
N TRP A 91 2.42 6.12 -4.59
CA TRP A 91 2.76 6.57 -5.94
C TRP A 91 1.54 7.10 -6.69
N ALA A 92 0.35 6.65 -6.33
CA ALA A 92 -0.89 7.19 -6.89
C ALA A 92 -1.09 8.67 -6.54
N LEU A 93 -0.45 9.16 -5.46
CA LEU A 93 -0.54 10.57 -5.07
C LEU A 93 0.14 11.50 -6.08
N VAL A 94 1.23 11.03 -6.70
CA VAL A 94 2.06 11.86 -7.59
C VAL A 94 1.81 11.57 -9.06
N SER A 95 0.95 10.61 -9.37
CA SER A 95 0.64 10.23 -10.74
C SER A 95 -0.72 10.77 -11.14
N SER A 96 -0.80 11.33 -12.33
CA SER A 96 -2.07 11.74 -12.93
C SER A 96 -2.81 10.55 -13.55
N VAL A 97 -2.14 9.40 -13.65
CA VAL A 97 -2.69 8.19 -14.24
C VAL A 97 -3.16 7.28 -13.12
N ASP A 98 -4.40 6.81 -13.20
CA ASP A 98 -5.00 5.94 -12.20
C ASP A 98 -4.54 4.49 -12.41
N SER A 99 -3.23 4.27 -12.39
CA SER A 99 -2.64 2.98 -12.76
C SER A 99 -2.11 2.17 -11.59
N TYR A 100 -2.18 2.71 -10.39
CA TYR A 100 -1.61 2.06 -9.21
C TYR A 100 -2.66 1.35 -8.37
N PHE A 101 -3.85 1.15 -8.94
CA PHE A 101 -4.92 0.35 -8.33
C PHE A 101 -5.09 -0.93 -9.15
N ALA A 102 -4.88 -2.08 -8.54
CA ALA A 102 -4.96 -3.39 -9.18
C ALA A 102 -4.03 -3.51 -10.39
N MET A 103 -2.83 -2.98 -10.26
CA MET A 103 -1.85 -2.97 -11.35
C MET A 103 -1.18 -4.34 -11.48
N SER A 104 -1.00 -4.80 -12.72
CA SER A 104 -0.24 -6.01 -12.98
C SER A 104 1.25 -5.76 -12.72
N TYR A 105 1.95 -6.77 -12.19
CA TYR A 105 3.42 -6.71 -12.08
C TYR A 105 4.10 -6.61 -13.45
N ASP A 106 3.41 -7.01 -14.51
CA ASP A 106 3.96 -6.94 -15.86
C ASP A 106 3.90 -5.53 -16.46
N LEU A 107 3.17 -4.61 -15.81
CA LEU A 107 3.14 -3.21 -16.21
C LEU A 107 4.33 -2.50 -15.56
N SER A 108 5.52 -2.78 -16.07
CA SER A 108 6.72 -2.17 -15.56
C SER A 108 6.84 -0.72 -16.03
N GLY A 109 7.35 0.11 -15.16
CA GLY A 109 7.74 1.45 -15.55
C GLY A 109 6.59 2.41 -15.84
N VAL A 110 5.40 2.20 -15.25
CA VAL A 110 4.32 3.17 -15.40
C VAL A 110 4.86 4.55 -14.99
N ASN A 111 4.75 5.54 -15.88
CA ASN A 111 5.30 6.88 -15.71
C ASN A 111 6.79 6.85 -15.34
N GLY A 112 7.56 5.93 -15.91
CA GLY A 112 8.98 5.82 -15.63
C GLY A 112 9.31 5.16 -14.30
N ARG A 113 8.33 4.59 -13.61
CA ARG A 113 8.56 3.89 -12.34
C ARG A 113 9.14 2.50 -12.56
N PRO A 114 9.93 2.01 -11.62
CA PRO A 114 10.53 0.69 -11.78
C PRO A 114 9.50 -0.43 -11.67
N MET A 115 9.89 -1.59 -12.14
CA MET A 115 9.12 -2.81 -11.93
C MET A 115 9.13 -3.19 -10.46
N TYR A 116 8.02 -3.73 -10.00
CA TYR A 116 7.91 -4.22 -8.62
C TYR A 116 8.33 -5.69 -8.48
N ARG A 117 8.09 -6.49 -9.51
CA ARG A 117 8.40 -7.93 -9.47
C ARG A 117 9.91 -8.12 -9.28
N GLY A 118 10.28 -9.02 -8.40
CA GLY A 118 11.68 -9.27 -8.08
C GLY A 118 12.18 -8.48 -6.90
N ASN A 119 11.46 -7.47 -6.48
CA ASN A 119 11.85 -6.61 -5.36
C ASN A 119 11.06 -6.89 -4.08
N ARG A 120 10.40 -8.05 -4.01
CA ARG A 120 9.58 -8.46 -2.86
C ARG A 120 10.48 -9.05 -1.76
N LEU A 121 11.26 -8.18 -1.09
CA LEU A 121 12.23 -8.63 -0.08
C LEU A 121 11.58 -8.97 1.26
N TYR A 122 10.65 -8.13 1.71
CA TYR A 122 9.98 -8.30 2.98
C TYR A 122 8.48 -8.35 2.72
N VAL A 123 7.83 -9.45 3.09
CA VAL A 123 6.43 -9.72 2.76
C VAL A 123 5.69 -10.10 4.04
N LYS A 124 4.62 -9.39 4.34
CA LYS A 124 3.76 -9.69 5.48
C LYS A 124 2.33 -9.89 5.02
N LYS A 125 1.77 -11.03 5.37
CA LYS A 125 0.36 -11.30 5.14
C LYS A 125 -0.49 -10.66 6.23
N ILE A 126 -1.55 -9.98 5.80
CA ILE A 126 -2.50 -9.35 6.70
C ILE A 126 -3.59 -10.34 7.13
#